data_b0eb6b1b9525ecf75b81a1c2602251c9
#
_entry.id   b0eb6b1b9525ecf75b81a1c2602251c9
#
_cell.length_a   1.000
_cell.length_b   1.000
_cell.length_c   1.000
_cell.angle_alpha   90.00
_cell.angle_beta   90.00
_cell.angle_gamma   90.00
#
_symmetry.space_group_name_H-M   'P 1'
#
loop_
_entity.id
_entity.type
_entity.pdbx_description
1 polymer ?
#
loop_
_entity_poly.entity_id
_entity_poly.type
_entity_poly.pdbx_seq_one_letter_code
_entity_poly.pdbx_strand_id
1 'polypeptide(L)'
;MTTGGVLLVDDVPGERANFEQAFGRDLTVAPSIDQLNEQLRRGLAWNLAFVDFNLSSQTSTGLTALLRLHHERPATQIVTYSQFTESGRTLYAAAAHHWFNASALMDKTKNDPGTLMHYRESICEGINPTPVPWQRRLQWSPLIDNLLADASWVRIWRALRDAAGDMALVAEMLHVDSSSLRGFKDRATEAAIQFNEKFHDIPHPGRTRNKKGILAAFAAEHRHFLTAPDLSTVMSPGTRRRC
;
A
#
# COMPACT_ATOMS: atom_id res chain seq x y z
N MET A 1 -20.47 22.36 12.47
CA MET A 1 -19.73 21.19 11.97
C MET A 1 -18.65 20.88 13.02
N THR A 2 -18.75 19.76 13.73
CA THR A 2 -17.71 19.33 14.65
C THR A 2 -16.47 19.02 13.82
N THR A 3 -15.41 19.81 14.02
CA THR A 3 -14.08 19.53 13.45
C THR A 3 -13.61 18.22 14.04
N GLY A 4 -13.81 17.13 13.32
CA GLY A 4 -13.34 15.80 13.75
C GLY A 4 -11.82 15.76 13.75
N GLY A 5 -11.23 14.96 14.65
CA GLY A 5 -9.80 14.80 14.80
C GLY A 5 -9.11 14.31 13.52
N VAL A 6 -7.84 14.61 13.40
CA VAL A 6 -6.92 14.12 12.37
C VAL A 6 -5.95 13.14 13.01
N LEU A 7 -5.73 12.00 12.39
CA LEU A 7 -4.73 11.02 12.79
C LEU A 7 -3.54 11.07 11.84
N LEU A 8 -2.32 11.09 12.38
CA LEU A 8 -1.09 10.82 11.65
C LEU A 8 -0.50 9.48 12.12
N VAL A 9 -0.34 8.54 11.22
CA VAL A 9 0.39 7.29 11.45
C VAL A 9 1.72 7.38 10.71
N ASP A 10 2.76 7.80 11.41
CA ASP A 10 4.10 8.04 10.87
C ASP A 10 5.12 8.02 12.03
N ASP A 11 6.20 7.29 11.88
CA ASP A 11 7.25 7.13 12.88
C ASP A 11 8.38 8.16 12.76
N VAL A 12 8.38 9.01 11.73
CA VAL A 12 9.40 10.03 11.49
C VAL A 12 9.07 11.32 12.27
N PRO A 13 9.84 11.68 13.32
CA PRO A 13 9.54 12.86 14.13
C PRO A 13 9.55 14.19 13.34
N GLY A 14 10.41 14.30 12.30
CA GLY A 14 10.53 15.52 11.50
C GLY A 14 9.27 15.84 10.69
N GLU A 15 8.46 14.85 10.35
CA GLU A 15 7.20 15.05 9.61
C GLU A 15 6.12 15.67 10.48
N ARG A 16 6.15 15.41 11.78
CA ARG A 16 5.11 15.82 12.74
C ARG A 16 4.92 17.35 12.83
N ALA A 17 5.99 18.12 12.74
CA ALA A 17 5.95 19.58 12.93
C ALA A 17 4.97 20.28 11.97
N ASN A 18 4.95 19.88 10.69
CA ASN A 18 4.03 20.44 9.71
C ASN A 18 2.57 20.08 10.01
N PHE A 19 2.34 18.84 10.50
CA PHE A 19 1.00 18.40 10.93
C PHE A 19 0.54 19.14 12.19
N GLU A 20 1.43 19.36 13.18
CA GLU A 20 1.13 20.13 14.38
C GLU A 20 0.80 21.60 14.03
N GLN A 21 1.51 22.18 13.08
CA GLN A 21 1.22 23.52 12.59
C GLN A 21 -0.14 23.59 11.85
N ALA A 22 -0.47 22.57 11.05
CA ALA A 22 -1.71 22.54 10.28
C ALA A 22 -2.94 22.25 11.16
N PHE A 23 -2.85 21.31 12.09
CA PHE A 23 -4.01 20.75 12.77
C PHE A 23 -4.04 21.04 14.29
N GLY A 24 -2.93 21.45 14.89
CA GLY A 24 -2.86 21.82 16.28
C GLY A 24 -3.46 20.78 17.24
N ARG A 25 -4.47 21.19 18.01
CA ARG A 25 -5.14 20.32 19.00
C ARG A 25 -6.00 19.21 18.39
N ASP A 26 -6.34 19.31 17.12
CA ASP A 26 -7.12 18.29 16.40
C ASP A 26 -6.25 17.11 16.01
N LEU A 27 -4.91 17.24 16.08
CA LEU A 27 -3.97 16.19 15.69
C LEU A 27 -3.81 15.13 16.77
N THR A 28 -3.90 13.88 16.35
CA THR A 28 -3.45 12.70 17.10
C THR A 28 -2.31 12.06 16.33
N VAL A 29 -1.22 11.69 16.99
CA VAL A 29 -0.08 11.03 16.36
C VAL A 29 0.06 9.60 16.89
N ALA A 30 0.22 8.64 16.01
CA ALA A 30 0.52 7.25 16.28
C ALA A 30 1.81 6.84 15.56
N PRO A 31 2.99 6.96 16.18
CA PRO A 31 4.27 6.62 15.56
C PRO A 31 4.50 5.11 15.42
N SER A 32 3.58 4.28 15.90
CA SER A 32 3.64 2.83 15.76
C SER A 32 2.26 2.20 15.74
N ILE A 33 2.17 0.96 15.29
CA ILE A 33 0.93 0.18 15.33
C ILE A 33 0.45 -0.05 16.76
N ASP A 34 1.35 -0.21 17.72
CA ASP A 34 0.97 -0.38 19.14
C ASP A 34 0.30 0.89 19.69
N GLN A 35 0.81 2.06 19.35
CA GLN A 35 0.18 3.32 19.74
C GLN A 35 -1.16 3.54 19.02
N LEU A 36 -1.27 3.19 17.74
CA LEU A 36 -2.55 3.20 17.04
C LEU A 36 -3.57 2.28 17.74
N ASN A 37 -3.18 1.05 18.08
CA ASN A 37 -4.03 0.10 18.79
C ASN A 37 -4.48 0.62 20.17
N GLU A 38 -3.60 1.32 20.89
CA GLU A 38 -3.95 1.95 22.16
C GLU A 38 -5.00 3.04 21.99
N GLN A 39 -4.84 3.88 20.98
CA GLN A 39 -5.81 4.95 20.67
C GLN A 39 -7.16 4.38 20.23
N LEU A 40 -7.16 3.32 19.42
CA LEU A 40 -8.37 2.60 18.99
C LEU A 40 -9.10 2.00 20.20
N ARG A 41 -8.38 1.40 21.16
CA ARG A 41 -8.94 0.84 22.41
C ARG A 41 -9.55 1.91 23.32
N ARG A 42 -9.01 3.12 23.31
CA ARG A 42 -9.56 4.28 24.02
C ARG A 42 -10.83 4.83 23.36
N GLY A 43 -11.26 4.28 22.25
CA GLY A 43 -12.45 4.73 21.55
C GLY A 43 -12.26 6.02 20.74
N LEU A 44 -11.01 6.47 20.52
CA LEU A 44 -10.76 7.66 19.71
C LEU A 44 -11.26 7.43 18.28
N ALA A 45 -11.85 8.47 17.71
CA ALA A 45 -12.34 8.49 16.34
C ALA A 45 -11.79 9.73 15.62
N TRP A 46 -11.51 9.56 14.34
CA TRP A 46 -10.97 10.61 13.49
C TRP A 46 -11.79 10.71 12.22
N ASN A 47 -11.93 11.91 11.69
CA ASN A 47 -12.55 12.09 10.36
C ASN A 47 -11.57 11.83 9.24
N LEU A 48 -10.27 12.04 9.49
CA LEU A 48 -9.21 11.94 8.51
C LEU A 48 -7.98 11.26 9.13
N ALA A 49 -7.37 10.33 8.41
CA ALA A 49 -6.12 9.69 8.80
C ALA A 49 -5.10 9.75 7.65
N PHE A 50 -3.90 10.24 7.95
CA PHE A 50 -2.73 10.14 7.08
C PHE A 50 -1.90 8.94 7.52
N VAL A 51 -1.60 8.03 6.59
CA VAL A 51 -0.95 6.76 6.91
C VAL A 51 0.28 6.57 6.01
N ASP A 52 1.47 6.57 6.62
CA ASP A 52 2.69 6.20 5.91
C ASP A 52 2.81 4.67 5.76
N PHE A 53 3.48 4.24 4.69
CA PHE A 53 3.78 2.82 4.49
C PHE A 53 4.89 2.33 5.40
N ASN A 54 5.97 3.11 5.51
CA ASN A 54 7.12 2.73 6.32
C ASN A 54 6.89 3.15 7.77
N LEU A 55 6.68 2.16 8.59
CA LEU A 55 6.80 2.31 10.04
C LEU A 55 8.02 1.49 10.44
N SER A 56 8.95 2.05 11.24
CA SER A 56 10.21 1.41 11.66
C SER A 56 9.99 0.17 12.53
N SER A 57 9.09 -0.70 12.07
CA SER A 57 8.71 -1.95 12.73
C SER A 57 9.18 -3.14 11.91
N GLN A 58 9.70 -4.17 12.59
CA GLN A 58 10.08 -5.42 11.94
C GLN A 58 8.88 -6.32 11.60
N THR A 59 7.71 -6.04 12.18
CA THR A 59 6.54 -6.95 12.13
C THR A 59 5.32 -6.34 11.44
N SER A 60 5.31 -5.02 11.19
CA SER A 60 4.15 -4.33 10.63
C SER A 60 4.54 -3.11 9.80
N THR A 61 3.70 -2.77 8.84
CA THR A 61 3.81 -1.59 8.00
C THR A 61 2.51 -0.77 8.07
N GLY A 62 2.42 0.28 7.28
CA GLY A 62 1.17 1.02 7.09
C GLY A 62 -0.01 0.16 6.61
N LEU A 63 0.23 -1.02 6.02
CA LEU A 63 -0.83 -1.96 5.65
C LEU A 63 -1.64 -2.42 6.87
N THR A 64 -0.98 -2.69 8.00
CA THR A 64 -1.66 -3.02 9.26
C THR A 64 -2.47 -1.82 9.76
N ALA A 65 -1.96 -0.60 9.67
CA ALA A 65 -2.70 0.60 10.06
C ALA A 65 -3.95 0.78 9.20
N LEU A 66 -3.83 0.65 7.87
CA LEU A 66 -4.95 0.72 6.94
C LEU A 66 -6.01 -0.33 7.26
N LEU A 67 -5.59 -1.58 7.50
CA LEU A 67 -6.47 -2.68 7.88
C LEU A 67 -7.25 -2.36 9.16
N ARG A 68 -6.56 -1.88 10.20
CA ARG A 68 -7.18 -1.53 11.48
C ARG A 68 -8.19 -0.39 11.33
N LEU A 69 -7.81 0.68 10.65
CA LEU A 69 -8.69 1.82 10.42
C LEU A 69 -9.92 1.40 9.61
N HIS A 70 -9.73 0.66 8.54
CA HIS A 70 -10.82 0.19 7.69
C HIS A 70 -11.85 -0.65 8.46
N HIS A 71 -11.40 -1.54 9.37
CA HIS A 71 -12.31 -2.41 10.14
C HIS A 71 -12.90 -1.73 11.38
N GLU A 72 -12.10 -0.97 12.10
CA GLU A 72 -12.48 -0.44 13.42
C GLU A 72 -13.04 0.98 13.34
N ARG A 73 -12.74 1.70 12.25
CA ARG A 73 -13.14 3.10 12.02
C ARG A 73 -13.54 3.34 10.55
N PRO A 74 -14.52 2.62 10.01
CA PRO A 74 -14.87 2.67 8.59
C PRO A 74 -15.33 4.05 8.10
N ALA A 75 -15.74 4.95 8.99
CA ALA A 75 -16.09 6.33 8.67
C ALA A 75 -14.87 7.26 8.52
N THR A 76 -13.68 6.83 8.94
CA THR A 76 -12.45 7.62 8.79
C THR A 76 -12.02 7.66 7.33
N GLN A 77 -11.89 8.86 6.77
CA GLN A 77 -11.30 9.04 5.45
C GLN A 77 -9.80 8.80 5.52
N ILE A 78 -9.26 8.00 4.62
CA ILE A 78 -7.85 7.60 4.65
C ILE A 78 -7.09 8.28 3.52
N VAL A 79 -6.00 8.96 3.85
CA VAL A 79 -5.00 9.46 2.92
C VAL A 79 -3.74 8.63 3.07
N THR A 80 -3.33 7.95 2.01
CA THR A 80 -1.99 7.36 2.00
C THR A 80 -0.95 8.46 1.82
N TYR A 81 -0.01 8.47 2.74
CA TYR A 81 1.00 9.51 2.88
C TYR A 81 2.39 8.88 2.74
N SER A 82 2.99 9.01 1.56
CA SER A 82 4.25 8.32 1.27
C SER A 82 5.05 9.02 0.16
N GLN A 83 6.35 8.73 0.06
CA GLN A 83 7.17 9.23 -1.04
C GLN A 83 6.89 8.42 -2.31
N PHE A 84 6.32 9.05 -3.34
CA PHE A 84 5.93 8.38 -4.59
C PHE A 84 7.03 8.30 -5.65
N THR A 85 8.20 8.84 -5.39
CA THR A 85 9.37 8.70 -6.27
C THR A 85 9.96 7.30 -6.28
N GLU A 86 9.57 6.45 -5.31
CA GLU A 86 10.02 5.07 -5.22
C GLU A 86 8.99 4.12 -5.85
N SER A 87 9.42 3.33 -6.84
CA SER A 87 8.58 2.36 -7.56
C SER A 87 7.81 1.40 -6.64
N GLY A 88 8.41 0.99 -5.51
CA GLY A 88 7.77 0.14 -4.50
C GLY A 88 6.50 0.73 -3.88
N ARG A 89 6.28 2.05 -3.98
CA ARG A 89 5.09 2.73 -3.44
C ARG A 89 3.85 2.59 -4.31
N THR A 90 4.00 2.27 -5.58
CA THR A 90 2.86 2.08 -6.48
C THR A 90 1.98 0.90 -6.07
N LEU A 91 2.56 -0.22 -5.64
CA LEU A 91 1.79 -1.34 -5.11
C LEU A 91 1.09 -0.98 -3.80
N TYR A 92 1.73 -0.22 -2.91
CA TYR A 92 1.09 0.27 -1.69
C TYR A 92 -0.09 1.18 -2.01
N ALA A 93 0.07 2.14 -2.92
CA ALA A 93 -0.99 3.04 -3.35
C ALA A 93 -2.18 2.26 -3.95
N ALA A 94 -1.91 1.27 -4.81
CA ALA A 94 -2.93 0.40 -5.38
C ALA A 94 -3.65 -0.43 -4.31
N ALA A 95 -2.90 -1.02 -3.35
CA ALA A 95 -3.46 -1.77 -2.24
C ALA A 95 -4.35 -0.88 -1.35
N ALA A 96 -3.86 0.28 -0.97
CA ALA A 96 -4.59 1.22 -0.12
C ALA A 96 -5.90 1.66 -0.76
N HIS A 97 -5.87 1.99 -2.04
CA HIS A 97 -7.06 2.40 -2.78
C HIS A 97 -8.05 1.24 -2.97
N HIS A 98 -7.58 0.07 -3.42
CA HIS A 98 -8.45 -1.04 -3.78
C HIS A 98 -8.92 -1.87 -2.58
N TRP A 99 -8.03 -2.16 -1.62
CA TRP A 99 -8.37 -3.03 -0.48
C TRP A 99 -8.95 -2.29 0.71
N PHE A 100 -8.58 -1.03 0.89
CA PHE A 100 -8.94 -0.26 2.09
C PHE A 100 -9.71 1.01 1.78
N ASN A 101 -10.11 1.21 0.53
CA ASN A 101 -10.90 2.35 0.09
C ASN A 101 -10.28 3.71 0.50
N ALA A 102 -8.95 3.82 0.38
CA ALA A 102 -8.28 5.07 0.66
C ALA A 102 -8.82 6.19 -0.23
N SER A 103 -9.21 7.31 0.39
CA SER A 103 -9.89 8.43 -0.25
C SER A 103 -8.96 9.27 -1.10
N ALA A 104 -7.68 9.35 -0.73
CA ALA A 104 -6.69 10.13 -1.44
C ALA A 104 -5.27 9.61 -1.24
N LEU A 105 -4.38 10.15 -2.07
CA LEU A 105 -2.96 9.87 -2.13
C LEU A 105 -2.19 11.18 -2.00
N MET A 106 -1.27 11.30 -1.04
CA MET A 106 -0.45 12.47 -0.81
C MET A 106 1.04 12.14 -0.87
N ASP A 107 1.79 12.94 -1.66
CA ASP A 107 3.25 12.86 -1.68
C ASP A 107 3.83 13.47 -0.40
N LYS A 108 4.58 12.67 0.35
CA LYS A 108 5.22 13.05 1.61
C LYS A 108 6.19 14.23 1.46
N THR A 109 6.75 14.43 0.28
CA THR A 109 7.62 15.57 -0.01
C THR A 109 6.89 16.92 -0.10
N LYS A 110 5.55 16.91 -0.11
CA LYS A 110 4.67 18.08 -0.24
C LYS A 110 3.80 18.28 0.99
N ASN A 111 4.34 18.04 2.16
CA ASN A 111 3.60 18.04 3.42
C ASN A 111 3.60 19.41 4.16
N ASP A 112 3.76 20.49 3.44
CA ASP A 112 3.61 21.81 4.06
C ASP A 112 2.21 22.02 4.65
N PRO A 113 2.05 22.87 5.68
CA PRO A 113 0.79 23.06 6.38
C PRO A 113 -0.37 23.47 5.46
N GLY A 114 -0.10 24.27 4.42
CA GLY A 114 -1.12 24.69 3.46
C GLY A 114 -1.64 23.52 2.63
N THR A 115 -0.74 22.66 2.14
CA THR A 115 -1.11 21.43 1.42
C THR A 115 -1.90 20.47 2.33
N LEU A 116 -1.50 20.29 3.58
CA LEU A 116 -2.23 19.44 4.54
C LEU A 116 -3.66 19.95 4.78
N MET A 117 -3.84 21.25 4.96
CA MET A 117 -5.16 21.87 5.11
C MET A 117 -6.01 21.70 3.84
N HIS A 118 -5.43 21.91 2.66
CA HIS A 118 -6.12 21.70 1.39
C HIS A 118 -6.63 20.25 1.25
N TYR A 119 -5.84 19.25 1.65
CA TYR A 119 -6.30 17.84 1.63
C TYR A 119 -7.49 17.64 2.58
N ARG A 120 -7.43 18.19 3.80
CA ARG A 120 -8.55 18.11 4.77
C ARG A 120 -9.83 18.75 4.20
N GLU A 121 -9.74 19.96 3.69
CA GLU A 121 -10.87 20.71 3.15
C GLU A 121 -11.49 20.00 1.95
N SER A 122 -10.67 19.62 0.96
CA SER A 122 -11.13 18.91 -0.22
C SER A 122 -11.86 17.61 0.13
N ILE A 123 -11.29 16.81 1.04
CA ILE A 123 -11.91 15.52 1.46
C ILE A 123 -13.22 15.78 2.21
N CYS A 124 -13.30 16.81 3.05
CA CYS A 124 -14.55 17.20 3.72
C CYS A 124 -15.64 17.65 2.73
N GLU A 125 -15.26 18.20 1.60
CA GLU A 125 -16.15 18.60 0.51
C GLU A 125 -16.48 17.43 -0.47
N GLY A 126 -15.93 16.23 -0.23
CA GLY A 126 -16.09 15.08 -1.10
C GLY A 126 -15.24 15.14 -2.37
N ILE A 127 -14.25 16.01 -2.41
CA ILE A 127 -13.32 16.18 -3.54
C ILE A 127 -12.07 15.33 -3.27
N ASN A 128 -11.62 14.57 -4.27
CA ASN A 128 -10.37 13.81 -4.18
C ASN A 128 -9.17 14.71 -4.55
N PRO A 129 -8.30 15.09 -3.59
CA PRO A 129 -7.15 15.96 -3.83
C PRO A 129 -5.94 15.23 -4.43
N THR A 130 -6.02 13.93 -4.67
CA THR A 130 -4.94 13.17 -5.31
C THR A 130 -4.53 13.82 -6.64
N PRO A 131 -3.23 13.97 -6.93
CA PRO A 131 -2.77 14.51 -8.21
C PRO A 131 -3.36 13.76 -9.41
N VAL A 132 -3.83 14.47 -10.43
CA VAL A 132 -4.54 13.93 -11.61
C VAL A 132 -3.81 12.72 -12.26
N PRO A 133 -2.48 12.72 -12.44
CA PRO A 133 -1.79 11.55 -12.98
C PRO A 133 -2.00 10.28 -12.14
N TRP A 134 -2.04 10.44 -10.81
CA TRP A 134 -2.29 9.34 -9.89
C TRP A 134 -3.76 8.90 -9.87
N GLN A 135 -4.71 9.83 -9.95
CA GLN A 135 -6.14 9.47 -10.08
C GLN A 135 -6.37 8.56 -11.30
N ARG A 136 -5.72 8.87 -12.42
CA ARG A 136 -5.79 8.04 -13.65
C ARG A 136 -5.16 6.66 -13.46
N ARG A 137 -4.09 6.54 -12.69
CA ARG A 137 -3.44 5.26 -12.39
C ARG A 137 -4.27 4.43 -11.43
N LEU A 138 -4.81 5.03 -10.39
CA LEU A 138 -5.59 4.35 -9.35
C LEU A 138 -6.87 3.68 -9.85
N GLN A 139 -7.44 4.10 -10.99
CA GLN A 139 -8.53 3.36 -11.63
C GLN A 139 -8.15 1.91 -12.00
N TRP A 140 -6.84 1.63 -12.12
CA TRP A 140 -6.29 0.31 -12.40
C TRP A 140 -5.85 -0.44 -11.14
N SER A 141 -6.11 0.10 -9.96
CA SER A 141 -5.75 -0.53 -8.68
C SER A 141 -6.28 -1.96 -8.52
N PRO A 142 -7.42 -2.40 -9.10
CA PRO A 142 -7.86 -3.79 -9.03
C PRO A 142 -6.88 -4.79 -9.66
N LEU A 143 -5.93 -4.35 -10.50
CA LEU A 143 -4.87 -5.24 -11.03
C LEU A 143 -4.00 -5.85 -9.93
N ILE A 144 -3.98 -5.26 -8.71
CA ILE A 144 -3.24 -5.82 -7.59
C ILE A 144 -3.76 -7.21 -7.18
N ASP A 145 -5.04 -7.51 -7.37
CA ASP A 145 -5.60 -8.83 -7.09
C ASP A 145 -5.09 -9.91 -8.05
N ASN A 146 -4.71 -9.51 -9.27
CA ASN A 146 -4.07 -10.40 -10.24
C ASN A 146 -2.60 -10.66 -9.91
N LEU A 147 -1.94 -9.74 -9.19
CA LEU A 147 -0.56 -9.87 -8.71
C LEU A 147 -0.48 -10.64 -7.39
N LEU A 148 -1.51 -10.54 -6.58
CA LEU A 148 -1.57 -11.04 -5.21
C LEU A 148 -2.91 -11.72 -4.96
N ALA A 149 -3.11 -12.89 -5.58
CA ALA A 149 -4.39 -13.61 -5.48
C ALA A 149 -4.69 -14.09 -4.05
N ASP A 150 -3.65 -14.51 -3.32
CA ASP A 150 -3.74 -14.98 -1.93
C ASP A 150 -2.37 -14.94 -1.22
N ALA A 151 -2.34 -15.35 0.04
CA ALA A 151 -1.11 -15.39 0.85
C ALA A 151 -0.03 -16.32 0.29
N SER A 152 -0.38 -17.35 -0.49
CA SER A 152 0.59 -18.24 -1.11
C SER A 152 1.40 -17.52 -2.20
N TRP A 153 0.75 -16.61 -2.92
CA TRP A 153 1.42 -15.77 -3.92
C TRP A 153 2.46 -14.84 -3.30
N VAL A 154 2.19 -14.31 -2.12
CA VAL A 154 3.18 -13.49 -1.38
C VAL A 154 4.45 -14.32 -1.10
N ARG A 155 4.30 -15.58 -0.71
CA ARG A 155 5.45 -16.48 -0.50
C ARG A 155 6.23 -16.73 -1.79
N ILE A 156 5.53 -16.93 -2.91
CA ILE A 156 6.16 -17.15 -4.21
C ILE A 156 6.90 -15.88 -4.66
N TRP A 157 6.31 -14.69 -4.52
CA TRP A 157 6.98 -13.44 -4.86
C TRP A 157 8.25 -13.20 -4.03
N ARG A 158 8.23 -13.53 -2.75
CA ARG A 158 9.43 -13.44 -1.87
C ARG A 158 10.52 -14.38 -2.34
N ALA A 159 10.18 -15.64 -2.60
CA ALA A 159 11.12 -16.63 -3.12
C ALA A 159 11.66 -16.23 -4.51
N LEU A 160 10.82 -15.67 -5.39
CA LEU A 160 11.23 -15.18 -6.71
C LEU A 160 12.31 -14.10 -6.66
N ARG A 161 12.22 -13.20 -5.70
CA ARG A 161 13.24 -12.18 -5.44
C ARG A 161 14.58 -12.84 -5.13
N ASP A 162 14.57 -13.79 -4.19
CA ASP A 162 15.79 -14.44 -3.69
C ASP A 162 16.39 -15.39 -4.74
N ALA A 163 15.54 -15.98 -5.58
CA ALA A 163 15.92 -16.86 -6.70
C ALA A 163 16.24 -16.11 -8.01
N ALA A 164 16.28 -14.77 -8.01
CA ALA A 164 16.47 -13.96 -9.22
C ALA A 164 15.57 -14.39 -10.41
N GLY A 165 14.32 -14.75 -10.12
CA GLY A 165 13.31 -15.20 -11.08
C GLY A 165 13.46 -16.65 -11.53
N ASP A 166 14.34 -17.46 -10.95
CA ASP A 166 14.49 -18.87 -11.28
C ASP A 166 13.39 -19.72 -10.65
N MET A 167 12.44 -20.19 -11.48
CA MET A 167 11.27 -20.93 -10.99
C MET A 167 11.63 -22.33 -10.45
N ALA A 168 12.74 -22.94 -10.89
CA ALA A 168 13.18 -24.21 -10.33
C ALA A 168 13.72 -24.03 -8.92
N LEU A 169 14.53 -23.00 -8.72
CA LEU A 169 15.02 -22.62 -7.40
C LEU A 169 13.88 -22.16 -6.46
N VAL A 170 12.88 -21.43 -6.98
CA VAL A 170 11.66 -21.08 -6.22
C VAL A 170 10.92 -22.31 -5.74
N ALA A 171 10.78 -23.32 -6.61
CA ALA A 171 10.12 -24.59 -6.25
C ALA A 171 10.87 -25.33 -5.15
N GLU A 172 12.20 -25.39 -5.26
CA GLU A 172 13.06 -25.95 -4.23
C GLU A 172 12.93 -25.21 -2.87
N MET A 173 13.04 -23.88 -2.88
CA MET A 173 12.92 -23.04 -1.67
C MET A 173 11.57 -23.19 -0.98
N LEU A 174 10.50 -23.41 -1.75
CA LEU A 174 9.14 -23.57 -1.22
C LEU A 174 8.76 -25.03 -0.94
N HIS A 175 9.64 -26.00 -1.27
CA HIS A 175 9.38 -27.43 -1.16
C HIS A 175 8.11 -27.86 -1.93
N VAL A 176 7.93 -27.36 -3.16
CA VAL A 176 6.79 -27.68 -4.01
C VAL A 176 7.29 -28.19 -5.37
N ASP A 177 6.42 -28.90 -6.09
CA ASP A 177 6.72 -29.30 -7.48
C ASP A 177 6.72 -28.05 -8.39
N SER A 178 7.69 -27.97 -9.30
CA SER A 178 7.81 -26.86 -10.25
C SER A 178 6.60 -26.75 -11.19
N SER A 179 5.89 -27.85 -11.43
CA SER A 179 4.64 -27.86 -12.20
C SER A 179 3.52 -27.07 -11.50
N SER A 180 3.49 -27.08 -10.17
CA SER A 180 2.50 -26.34 -9.38
C SER A 180 2.65 -24.82 -9.50
N LEU A 181 3.85 -24.33 -9.84
CA LEU A 181 4.14 -22.91 -10.04
C LEU A 181 3.82 -22.40 -11.46
N ARG A 182 3.45 -23.31 -12.40
CA ARG A 182 3.18 -22.92 -13.80
C ARG A 182 2.03 -21.90 -13.88
N GLY A 183 0.93 -22.17 -13.19
CA GLY A 183 -0.23 -21.28 -13.17
C GLY A 183 0.07 -19.91 -12.56
N PHE A 184 0.92 -19.85 -11.53
CA PHE A 184 1.44 -18.59 -10.99
C PHE A 184 2.28 -17.87 -12.05
N LYS A 185 3.30 -18.54 -12.62
CA LYS A 185 4.23 -17.92 -13.57
C LYS A 185 3.50 -17.22 -14.73
N ASP A 186 2.51 -17.87 -15.32
CA ASP A 186 1.80 -17.32 -16.47
C ASP A 186 0.92 -16.12 -16.07
N ARG A 187 0.10 -16.25 -15.03
CA ARG A 187 -0.78 -15.19 -14.55
C ARG A 187 -0.01 -14.01 -13.96
N ALA A 188 1.00 -14.26 -13.14
CA ALA A 188 1.82 -13.22 -12.54
C ALA A 188 2.63 -12.44 -13.58
N THR A 189 3.11 -13.10 -14.65
CA THR A 189 3.80 -12.39 -15.73
C THR A 189 2.88 -11.43 -16.45
N GLU A 190 1.68 -11.87 -16.81
CA GLU A 190 0.70 -11.03 -17.48
C GLU A 190 0.26 -9.85 -16.58
N ALA A 191 -0.02 -10.15 -15.30
CA ALA A 191 -0.39 -9.13 -14.33
C ALA A 191 0.72 -8.08 -14.11
N ALA A 192 1.99 -8.52 -14.03
CA ALA A 192 3.14 -7.61 -13.89
C ALA A 192 3.31 -6.71 -15.12
N ILE A 193 3.10 -7.24 -16.33
CA ILE A 193 3.14 -6.46 -17.56
C ILE A 193 2.03 -5.40 -17.55
N GLN A 194 0.80 -5.80 -17.27
CA GLN A 194 -0.35 -4.89 -17.24
C GLN A 194 -0.18 -3.82 -16.16
N PHE A 195 0.31 -4.19 -14.99
CA PHE A 195 0.58 -3.23 -13.92
C PHE A 195 1.63 -2.20 -14.34
N ASN A 196 2.76 -2.63 -14.89
CA ASN A 196 3.80 -1.73 -15.34
C ASN A 196 3.32 -0.80 -16.47
N GLU A 197 2.52 -1.31 -17.40
CA GLU A 197 1.91 -0.49 -18.45
C GLU A 197 1.00 0.61 -17.87
N LYS A 198 0.16 0.29 -16.89
CA LYS A 198 -0.84 1.21 -16.34
C LYS A 198 -0.30 2.14 -15.25
N PHE A 199 0.66 1.69 -14.45
CA PHE A 199 1.20 2.47 -13.33
C PHE A 199 2.52 3.17 -13.65
N HIS A 200 3.33 2.63 -14.54
CA HIS A 200 4.65 3.17 -14.86
C HIS A 200 4.80 3.65 -16.30
N ASP A 201 3.73 3.60 -17.10
CA ASP A 201 3.74 3.94 -18.53
C ASP A 201 4.81 3.15 -19.32
N ILE A 202 5.17 1.94 -18.84
CA ILE A 202 6.13 1.06 -19.51
C ILE A 202 5.42 0.29 -20.62
N PRO A 203 5.83 0.45 -21.89
CA PRO A 203 5.17 -0.22 -23.00
C PRO A 203 5.17 -1.73 -22.87
N HIS A 204 4.11 -2.37 -23.34
CA HIS A 204 4.00 -3.82 -23.37
C HIS A 204 5.22 -4.42 -24.13
N PRO A 205 5.94 -5.38 -23.51
CA PRO A 205 7.23 -5.85 -24.04
C PRO A 205 7.15 -6.69 -25.32
N GLY A 206 5.95 -6.91 -25.85
CA GLY A 206 5.76 -7.82 -27.00
C GLY A 206 5.92 -9.30 -26.63
N ARG A 207 5.70 -10.18 -27.62
CA ARG A 207 5.66 -11.65 -27.40
C ARG A 207 7.01 -12.30 -27.10
N THR A 208 8.13 -11.61 -27.29
CA THR A 208 9.49 -12.18 -27.26
C THR A 208 10.22 -12.04 -25.93
N ARG A 209 9.66 -11.38 -24.92
CA ARG A 209 10.36 -11.19 -23.64
C ARG A 209 10.33 -12.42 -22.75
N ASN A 210 11.50 -12.71 -22.19
CA ASN A 210 11.70 -13.78 -21.22
C ASN A 210 10.86 -13.55 -19.95
N LYS A 211 9.84 -14.37 -19.71
CA LYS A 211 8.97 -14.32 -18.52
C LYS A 211 9.75 -14.30 -17.20
N LYS A 212 10.87 -15.04 -17.14
CA LYS A 212 11.79 -15.05 -15.98
C LYS A 212 12.32 -13.64 -15.70
N GLY A 213 12.79 -12.94 -16.72
CA GLY A 213 13.31 -11.57 -16.57
C GLY A 213 12.25 -10.56 -16.14
N ILE A 214 11.01 -10.70 -16.65
CA ILE A 214 9.89 -9.83 -16.24
C ILE A 214 9.58 -10.01 -14.75
N LEU A 215 9.41 -11.24 -14.30
CA LEU A 215 9.08 -11.54 -12.91
C LEU A 215 10.20 -11.15 -11.95
N ALA A 216 11.48 -11.38 -12.33
CA ALA A 216 12.63 -10.97 -11.54
C ALA A 216 12.71 -9.44 -11.39
N ALA A 217 12.54 -8.71 -12.49
CA ALA A 217 12.55 -7.25 -12.48
C ALA A 217 11.41 -6.69 -11.62
N PHE A 218 10.20 -7.21 -11.79
CA PHE A 218 9.04 -6.81 -11.00
C PHE A 218 9.24 -7.07 -9.49
N ALA A 219 9.71 -8.27 -9.12
CA ALA A 219 9.98 -8.63 -7.74
C ALA A 219 11.07 -7.75 -7.10
N ALA A 220 12.11 -7.40 -7.86
CA ALA A 220 13.18 -6.52 -7.41
C ALA A 220 12.70 -5.07 -7.23
N GLU A 221 11.94 -4.55 -8.19
CA GLU A 221 11.38 -3.21 -8.18
C GLU A 221 10.43 -2.98 -7.02
N HIS A 222 9.54 -3.94 -6.77
CA HIS A 222 8.52 -3.84 -5.73
C HIS A 222 8.89 -4.57 -4.43
N ARG A 223 10.19 -4.82 -4.22
CA ARG A 223 10.68 -5.63 -3.09
C ARG A 223 10.14 -5.17 -1.74
N HIS A 224 10.11 -3.87 -1.46
CA HIS A 224 9.69 -3.33 -0.17
C HIS A 224 8.25 -3.70 0.17
N PHE A 225 7.36 -3.61 -0.81
CA PHE A 225 5.96 -4.02 -0.63
C PHE A 225 5.82 -5.55 -0.53
N LEU A 226 6.42 -6.29 -1.45
CA LEU A 226 6.29 -7.75 -1.54
C LEU A 226 6.91 -8.47 -0.34
N THR A 227 7.86 -7.84 0.35
CA THR A 227 8.48 -8.38 1.57
C THR A 227 7.91 -7.80 2.86
N ALA A 228 6.91 -6.91 2.78
CA ALA A 228 6.26 -6.36 3.96
C ALA A 228 5.82 -7.49 4.90
N PRO A 229 6.20 -7.44 6.19
CA PRO A 229 6.03 -8.58 7.11
C PRO A 229 4.56 -8.95 7.31
N ASP A 230 3.68 -7.96 7.25
CA ASP A 230 2.24 -8.05 7.47
C ASP A 230 1.42 -8.34 6.20
N LEU A 231 2.03 -8.32 5.01
CA LEU A 231 1.31 -8.50 3.75
C LEU A 231 0.55 -9.83 3.70
N SER A 232 1.14 -10.93 4.18
CA SER A 232 0.46 -12.24 4.21
C SER A 232 -0.76 -12.24 5.13
N THR A 233 -0.71 -11.50 6.24
CA THR A 233 -1.83 -11.36 7.19
C THR A 233 -2.97 -10.57 6.54
N VAL A 234 -2.65 -9.46 5.88
CA VAL A 234 -3.62 -8.65 5.14
C VAL A 234 -4.29 -9.44 4.02
N MET A 235 -3.54 -10.35 3.37
CA MET A 235 -4.03 -11.21 2.28
C MET A 235 -4.86 -12.41 2.73
N SER A 236 -4.99 -12.66 4.03
CA SER A 236 -5.73 -13.82 4.54
C SER A 236 -7.22 -13.73 4.23
N PRO A 237 -7.88 -14.84 3.83
CA PRO A 237 -9.27 -14.83 3.33
C PRO A 237 -10.30 -14.24 4.30
N GLY A 238 -10.09 -14.34 5.61
CA GLY A 238 -10.94 -13.75 6.64
C GLY A 238 -10.83 -12.23 6.77
N THR A 239 -9.74 -11.66 6.26
CA THR A 239 -9.41 -10.24 6.40
C THR A 239 -10.03 -9.42 5.29
N ARG A 240 -10.06 -9.93 4.05
CA ARG A 240 -10.62 -9.22 2.88
C ARG A 240 -12.14 -9.32 2.73
N ARG A 241 -12.80 -10.37 3.25
CA ARG A 241 -14.24 -10.64 3.05
C ARG A 241 -15.19 -9.75 3.86
N ARG A 242 -14.66 -8.77 4.60
CA ARG A 242 -15.47 -7.81 5.37
C ARG A 242 -15.50 -6.41 4.73
N CYS A 243 -15.02 -6.29 3.50
CA CYS A 243 -15.07 -5.06 2.70
C CYS A 243 -16.32 -5.05 1.80
#